data_e8d36926625326924ef1e2893353735f
#
_entry.id   e8d36926625326924ef1e2893353735f
#
_cell.length_a   1.000
_cell.length_b   1.000
_cell.length_c   1.000
_cell.angle_alpha   90.00
_cell.angle_beta   90.00
_cell.angle_gamma   90.00
#
_symmetry.space_group_name_H-M   'P 1'
#
loop_
_entity.id
_entity.type
_entity.pdbx_description
1 polymer ?
#
loop_
_entity_poly.entity_id
_entity_poly.type
_entity_poly.pdbx_seq_one_letter_code
_entity_poly.pdbx_strand_id
1 'polypeptide(L)'
;MFADIIVDISVEALDKTYQYIVPKRLESEIRIGTPVQVPFGRGNRLLKGFVIHLTEKAAFDVSRMKEIVSIATKQMPVESELLQDLLESVMARR
;
A
#
# COMPACT_ATOMS: atom_id res chain seq x y z
N MET A 1 0.88 -14.49 -2.70
CA MET A 1 -0.06 -13.58 -2.03
C MET A 1 -0.07 -12.23 -2.72
N PHE A 2 -1.23 -11.62 -2.79
CA PHE A 2 -1.42 -10.33 -3.45
C PHE A 2 -2.12 -9.38 -2.49
N ALA A 3 -1.86 -8.10 -2.64
CA ALA A 3 -2.47 -7.07 -1.82
C ALA A 3 -3.14 -6.03 -2.69
N ASP A 4 -4.38 -5.68 -2.34
CA ASP A 4 -5.05 -4.53 -2.92
C ASP A 4 -4.65 -3.30 -2.11
N ILE A 5 -4.13 -2.30 -2.80
CA ILE A 5 -3.51 -1.15 -2.15
C ILE A 5 -4.15 0.13 -2.67
N ILE A 6 -4.50 1.02 -1.74
CA ILE A 6 -4.82 2.40 -2.06
C ILE A 6 -3.51 3.17 -2.09
N VAL A 7 -3.17 3.75 -3.24
CA VAL A 7 -1.93 4.51 -3.40
C VAL A 7 -2.23 5.97 -3.13
N ASP A 8 -1.37 6.59 -2.32
CA ASP A 8 -1.51 8.00 -1.95
C ASP A 8 -0.97 8.90 -3.06
N ILE A 9 -1.78 9.13 -4.09
CA ILE A 9 -1.42 9.98 -5.23
C ILE A 9 -2.26 11.26 -5.26
N SER A 10 -3.57 11.12 -5.04
CA SER A 10 -4.50 12.26 -5.03
C SER A 10 -5.78 11.84 -4.34
N VAL A 11 -6.62 12.81 -4.01
CA VAL A 11 -7.92 12.54 -3.38
C VAL A 11 -8.80 11.66 -4.29
N GLU A 12 -8.73 11.91 -5.60
CA GLU A 12 -9.50 11.14 -6.57
C GLU A 12 -9.03 9.69 -6.68
N ALA A 13 -7.74 9.45 -6.48
CA ALA A 13 -7.17 8.11 -6.56
C ALA A 13 -7.45 7.27 -5.32
N LEU A 14 -7.95 7.85 -4.24
CA LEU A 14 -8.29 7.11 -3.03
C LEU A 14 -9.45 6.14 -3.24
N ASP A 15 -10.23 6.33 -4.29
CA ASP A 15 -11.32 5.41 -4.64
C ASP A 15 -10.86 4.22 -5.46
N LYS A 16 -9.60 4.21 -5.87
CA LYS A 16 -9.06 3.16 -6.72
C LYS A 16 -8.05 2.32 -5.97
N THR A 17 -8.13 1.01 -6.20
CA THR A 17 -7.15 0.09 -5.65
C THR A 17 -6.30 -0.47 -6.76
N TYR A 18 -5.06 -0.74 -6.42
CA TYR A 18 -4.10 -1.36 -7.33
C TYR A 18 -3.56 -2.62 -6.66
N GLN A 19 -3.55 -3.70 -7.41
CA GLN A 19 -3.07 -4.96 -6.85
C GLN A 19 -1.57 -5.10 -7.06
N TYR A 20 -0.87 -5.49 -6.00
CA TYR A 20 0.57 -5.73 -6.00
C TYR A 20 0.89 -7.12 -5.48
N ILE A 21 2.01 -7.66 -5.92
CA ILE A 21 2.52 -8.92 -5.39
C ILE A 21 3.14 -8.64 -4.03
N VAL A 22 2.78 -9.45 -3.04
CA VAL A 22 3.43 -9.40 -1.73
C VAL A 22 4.66 -10.31 -1.80
N PRO A 23 5.87 -9.76 -1.76
CA PRO A 23 7.05 -10.61 -1.78
C PRO A 23 7.12 -11.50 -0.54
N LYS A 24 7.69 -12.66 -0.70
CA LYS A 24 7.72 -13.67 0.35
C LYS A 24 8.33 -13.14 1.66
N ARG A 25 9.35 -12.31 1.55
CA ARG A 25 10.02 -11.71 2.71
C ARG A 25 9.10 -10.79 3.54
N LEU A 26 8.01 -10.30 2.97
CA LEU A 26 7.09 -9.39 3.64
C LEU A 26 5.77 -10.04 4.04
N GLU A 27 5.52 -11.27 3.64
CA GLU A 27 4.24 -11.94 3.90
C GLU A 27 3.87 -12.02 5.38
N SER A 28 4.85 -12.21 6.24
CA SER A 28 4.61 -12.30 7.68
C SER A 28 4.37 -10.95 8.35
N GLU A 29 4.75 -9.86 7.70
CA GLU A 29 4.67 -8.52 8.28
C GLU A 29 3.51 -7.70 7.74
N ILE A 30 3.03 -8.02 6.54
CA ILE A 30 1.96 -7.24 5.91
C ILE A 30 0.59 -7.67 6.44
N ARG A 31 -0.19 -6.68 6.84
CA ARG A 31 -1.56 -6.84 7.33
C ARG A 31 -2.44 -5.78 6.68
N ILE A 32 -3.75 -5.95 6.79
CA ILE A 32 -4.67 -4.91 6.36
C ILE A 32 -4.39 -3.65 7.19
N GLY A 33 -4.24 -2.52 6.52
CA GLY A 33 -3.88 -1.25 7.14
C GLY A 33 -2.39 -0.93 7.14
N THR A 34 -1.54 -1.88 6.78
CA THR A 34 -0.09 -1.65 6.75
C THR A 34 0.27 -0.63 5.69
N PRO A 35 0.99 0.44 6.05
CA PRO A 35 1.53 1.36 5.05
C PRO A 35 2.74 0.74 4.36
N VAL A 36 2.78 0.87 3.05
CA VAL A 36 3.81 0.26 2.22
C VAL A 36 4.32 1.24 1.18
N GLN A 37 5.49 0.97 0.63
CA GLN A 37 6.02 1.67 -0.53
C GLN A 37 5.88 0.78 -1.75
N VAL A 38 5.30 1.31 -2.80
CA VAL A 38 5.05 0.57 -4.03
C VAL A 38 5.55 1.36 -5.24
N PRO A 39 6.06 0.67 -6.28
CA PRO A 39 6.39 1.33 -7.54
C PRO A 39 5.10 1.64 -8.30
N PHE A 40 4.99 2.85 -8.82
CA PHE A 40 3.78 3.29 -9.50
C PHE A 40 4.10 4.02 -10.80
N GLY A 41 3.28 3.75 -11.81
CA GLY A 41 3.40 4.41 -13.10
C GLY A 41 4.54 3.89 -13.94
N ARG A 42 4.75 4.52 -15.08
CA ARG A 42 5.78 4.09 -16.05
C ARG A 42 7.20 4.25 -15.52
N GLY A 43 7.44 5.26 -14.69
CA GLY A 43 8.75 5.51 -14.13
C GLY A 43 9.03 4.73 -12.86
N ASN A 44 8.10 3.89 -12.42
CA ASN A 44 8.21 3.14 -11.17
C ASN A 44 8.57 4.03 -9.99
N ARG A 45 7.91 5.17 -9.87
CA ARG A 45 8.12 6.06 -8.73
C ARG A 45 7.63 5.37 -7.47
N LEU A 46 8.44 5.45 -6.43
CA LEU A 46 8.03 4.88 -5.15
C LEU A 46 7.01 5.80 -4.50
N LEU A 47 5.81 5.29 -4.30
CA LEU A 47 4.72 6.00 -3.66
C LEU A 47 4.26 5.24 -2.44
N LYS A 48 3.69 5.97 -1.51
CA LYS A 48 3.12 5.38 -0.32
C LYS A 48 1.71 4.87 -0.59
N GLY A 49 1.38 3.75 -0.01
CA GLY A 49 0.04 3.20 -0.10
C GLY A 49 -0.31 2.45 1.17
N PHE A 50 -1.57 2.01 1.24
CA PHE A 50 -2.08 1.27 2.39
C PHE A 50 -2.76 0.00 1.92
N VAL A 51 -2.44 -1.09 2.59
CA VAL A 51 -3.04 -2.39 2.28
C VAL A 51 -4.48 -2.39 2.78
N ILE A 52 -5.43 -2.62 1.88
CA ILE A 52 -6.84 -2.67 2.25
C ILE A 52 -7.42 -4.08 2.14
N HIS A 53 -6.76 -4.96 1.42
CA HIS A 53 -7.21 -6.34 1.27
C HIS A 53 -6.02 -7.23 0.90
N LEU A 54 -6.07 -8.47 1.36
CA LEU A 54 -5.07 -9.50 1.01
C LEU A 54 -5.79 -10.67 0.38
N THR A 55 -5.20 -11.24 -0.69
CA THR A 55 -5.81 -12.34 -1.42
C THR A 55 -4.72 -13.26 -1.99
N GLU A 56 -5.10 -14.49 -2.24
CA GLU A 56 -4.23 -15.46 -2.92
C GLU A 56 -4.45 -15.45 -4.43
N LYS A 57 -5.46 -14.73 -4.92
CA LYS A 57 -5.80 -14.70 -6.33
C LYS A 57 -5.40 -13.38 -6.97
N ALA A 58 -4.65 -13.47 -8.07
CA ALA A 58 -4.30 -12.31 -8.86
C ALA A 58 -5.50 -11.90 -9.72
N ALA A 59 -5.80 -10.60 -9.75
CA ALA A 59 -6.82 -10.04 -10.62
C ALA A 59 -6.28 -9.73 -12.02
N PHE A 60 -4.95 -9.75 -12.17
CA PHE A 60 -4.27 -9.40 -13.40
C PHE A 60 -3.21 -10.44 -13.72
N ASP A 61 -2.61 -10.30 -14.91
CA ASP A 61 -1.48 -11.13 -15.31
C ASP A 61 -0.30 -10.89 -14.37
N VAL A 62 0.08 -11.92 -13.62
CA VAL A 62 1.15 -11.84 -12.62
C VAL A 62 2.47 -11.36 -13.24
N SER A 63 2.74 -11.73 -14.49
CA SER A 63 3.98 -11.32 -15.16
C SER A 63 4.08 -9.81 -15.36
N ARG A 64 2.96 -9.09 -15.28
CA ARG A 64 2.90 -7.63 -15.43
C ARG A 64 2.70 -6.91 -14.10
N MET A 65 2.52 -7.64 -13.03
CA MET A 65 2.29 -7.04 -11.73
C MET A 65 3.63 -6.65 -11.09
N LYS A 66 3.57 -5.57 -10.33
CA LYS A 66 4.73 -5.09 -9.57
C LYS A 66 4.65 -5.58 -8.14
N GLU A 67 5.78 -5.57 -7.46
CA GLU A 67 5.88 -6.01 -6.08
C GLU A 67 5.92 -4.82 -5.12
N ILE A 68 5.39 -5.03 -3.92
CA ILE A 68 5.60 -4.09 -2.81
C ILE A 68 7.09 -4.04 -2.50
N VAL A 69 7.64 -2.83 -2.39
CA VAL A 69 9.07 -2.66 -2.16
C VAL A 69 9.42 -2.81 -0.68
N SER A 70 8.67 -2.15 0.19
CA SER A 70 8.95 -2.17 1.62
C SER A 70 7.75 -1.70 2.43
N ILE A 71 7.84 -1.90 3.75
CA ILE A 71 6.87 -1.36 4.68
C ILE A 71 7.33 0.05 5.07
N ALA A 72 6.41 1.02 4.99
CA ALA A 72 6.76 2.43 5.13
C ALA A 72 6.88 2.92 6.57
N THR A 73 6.28 2.23 7.53
CA THR A 73 6.18 2.72 8.92
C THR A 73 7.48 2.80 9.69
N LYS A 74 8.46 2.00 9.35
CA LYS A 74 9.67 1.87 10.17
C LYS A 74 10.73 2.94 9.90
N GLN A 75 10.51 3.81 8.93
CA GLN A 75 11.58 4.69 8.45
C GLN A 75 11.32 6.18 8.61
N MET A 76 10.21 6.58 9.24
CA MET A 76 9.83 7.99 9.29
C MET A 76 9.21 8.35 10.64
N PRO A 77 10.03 8.41 11.73
CA PRO A 77 9.48 8.65 13.06
C PRO A 77 8.76 10.00 13.22
N VAL A 78 9.18 11.02 12.48
CA VAL A 78 8.54 12.34 12.56
C VAL A 78 7.25 12.39 11.72
N GLU A 79 7.27 11.70 10.60
CA GLU A 79 6.10 11.65 9.72
C GLU A 79 5.07 10.61 10.15
N SER A 80 5.47 9.66 10.98
CA SER A 80 4.54 8.65 11.48
C SER A 80 3.47 9.23 12.38
N GLU A 81 3.76 10.30 13.11
CA GLU A 81 2.76 11.00 13.93
C GLU A 81 1.71 11.69 13.06
N LEU A 82 2.16 12.37 12.02
CA LEU A 82 1.25 13.01 11.06
C LEU A 82 0.40 11.99 10.33
N LEU A 83 0.97 10.85 9.99
CA LEU A 83 0.25 9.77 9.36
C LEU A 83 -0.78 9.15 10.27
N GLN A 84 -0.43 8.94 11.52
CA GLN A 84 -1.34 8.41 12.50
C GLN A 84 -2.52 9.34 12.71
N ASP A 85 -2.28 10.65 12.78
CA ASP A 85 -3.34 11.65 12.86
C ASP A 85 -4.23 11.64 11.64
N LEU A 86 -3.65 11.51 10.46
CA LEU A 86 -4.42 11.43 9.22
C LEU A 86 -5.27 10.16 9.16
N LEU A 87 -4.72 9.03 9.56
CA LEU A 87 -5.44 7.77 9.59
C LEU A 87 -6.58 7.81 10.61
N GLU A 88 -6.33 8.36 11.77
CA GLU A 88 -7.36 8.52 12.79
C GLU A 88 -8.48 9.46 12.32
N SER A 89 -8.13 10.53 11.63
CA SER A 89 -9.09 11.45 11.06
C SER A 89 -9.97 10.76 10.00
N VAL A 90 -9.37 9.95 9.16
CA VAL A 90 -10.11 9.21 8.13
C VAL A 90 -11.00 8.16 8.77
N MET A 91 -10.51 7.46 9.77
CA MET A 91 -11.28 6.44 10.49
C MET A 91 -12.40 7.04 11.31
N ALA A 92 -12.18 8.21 11.90
CA ALA A 92 -13.18 8.89 12.70
C ALA A 92 -14.35 9.45 11.87
N ARG A 93 -14.16 9.61 10.57
CA ARG A 93 -15.19 10.11 9.65
C ARG A 93 -16.12 9.04 9.13
N ARG A 94 -15.92 7.82 9.51
CA ARG A 94 -16.83 6.73 9.17
C ARG A 94 -17.99 6.66 10.19
#